data_3a4a70eee23143ce3c2f1599cc502ebb
#
_entry.id   3a4a70eee23143ce3c2f1599cc502ebb
#
_cell.length_a   1.000
_cell.length_b   1.000
_cell.length_c   1.000
_cell.angle_alpha   90.00
_cell.angle_beta   90.00
_cell.angle_gamma   90.00
#
_symmetry.space_group_name_H-M   'P 1'
#
loop_
_entity.id
_entity.type
_entity.pdbx_description
1 polymer ?
#
loop_
_entity_poly.entity_id
_entity_poly.type
_entity_poly.pdbx_seq_one_letter_code
_entity_poly.pdbx_strand_id
1 'polypeptide(L)'
;GCYLSRAAYEEARILSRRQPIEKLLRDGGQRPSANVMLSRDDSLSASLLDKLRLVTEARQFAVTALELDAGESFTQYSRLDRDTLVLVLSAAYRDRLERKTWWFPVVGTFPYKGFFDFDEARRTRDAMMADGFDVTLGPSSAFSTLGWFNDPLVSTTIKTDSVTLVNTVLHELLHNTFF
;
A
#
# COMPACT_ATOMS: atom_id res chain seq x y z
N GLY A 1 8.21 -0.97 22.60
CA GLY A 1 6.80 -1.41 22.52
C GLY A 1 5.92 -0.59 21.57
N CYS A 2 6.24 0.69 21.30
CA CYS A 2 5.34 1.60 20.57
C CYS A 2 5.23 1.35 19.05
N TYR A 3 6.29 0.87 18.41
CA TYR A 3 6.33 0.74 16.95
C TYR A 3 5.35 -0.34 16.42
N LEU A 4 5.43 -1.55 16.96
CA LEU A 4 4.59 -2.68 16.51
C LEU A 4 3.10 -2.44 16.81
N SER A 5 2.78 -1.88 17.98
CA SER A 5 1.39 -1.56 18.32
C SER A 5 0.80 -0.48 17.41
N ARG A 6 1.61 0.50 16.98
CA ARG A 6 1.17 1.55 16.06
C ARG A 6 1.01 1.02 14.64
N ALA A 7 1.94 0.18 14.17
CA ALA A 7 1.82 -0.49 12.88
C ALA A 7 0.54 -1.34 12.81
N ALA A 8 0.29 -2.17 13.83
CA ALA A 8 -0.92 -2.98 13.93
C ALA A 8 -2.22 -2.14 14.01
N TYR A 9 -2.19 -1.00 14.71
CA TYR A 9 -3.33 -0.09 14.76
C TYR A 9 -3.65 0.53 13.40
N GLU A 10 -2.65 1.05 12.68
CA GLU A 10 -2.85 1.64 11.35
C GLU A 10 -3.30 0.59 10.34
N GLU A 11 -2.76 -0.61 10.41
CA GLU A 11 -3.21 -1.74 9.60
C GLU A 11 -4.68 -2.09 9.88
N ALA A 12 -5.05 -2.27 11.15
CA ALA A 12 -6.43 -2.51 11.55
C ALA A 12 -7.38 -1.40 11.05
N ARG A 13 -6.93 -0.15 11.07
CA ARG A 13 -7.68 1.00 10.55
C ARG A 13 -7.88 0.95 9.03
N ILE A 14 -6.85 0.54 8.28
CA ILE A 14 -6.95 0.33 6.83
C ILE A 14 -7.93 -0.80 6.53
N LEU A 15 -7.79 -1.92 7.23
CA LEU A 15 -8.65 -3.11 7.06
C LEU A 15 -10.11 -2.85 7.45
N SER A 16 -10.37 -2.03 8.47
CA SER A 16 -11.74 -1.71 8.89
C SER A 16 -12.52 -0.83 7.91
N ARG A 17 -11.82 -0.12 7.02
CA ARG A 17 -12.41 0.79 6.01
C ARG A 17 -12.49 0.18 4.62
N ARG A 18 -12.10 -1.08 4.46
CA ARG A 18 -12.13 -1.75 3.17
C ARG A 18 -13.55 -1.98 2.67
N GLN A 19 -13.72 -1.79 1.36
CA GLN A 19 -14.96 -2.01 0.64
C GLN A 19 -14.70 -2.93 -0.56
N PRO A 20 -15.57 -3.89 -0.85
CA PRO A 20 -15.42 -4.75 -2.02
C PRO A 20 -15.39 -3.91 -3.32
N ILE A 21 -14.36 -4.09 -4.13
CA ILE A 21 -14.22 -3.39 -5.42
C ILE A 21 -15.41 -3.70 -6.32
N GLU A 22 -15.86 -4.94 -6.35
CA GLU A 22 -17.02 -5.36 -7.12
C GLU A 22 -18.30 -4.59 -6.74
N LYS A 23 -18.51 -4.33 -5.44
CA LYS A 23 -19.63 -3.51 -4.97
C LYS A 23 -19.49 -2.06 -5.47
N LEU A 24 -18.30 -1.47 -5.35
CA LEU A 24 -18.04 -0.11 -5.82
C LEU A 24 -18.28 0.04 -7.33
N LEU A 25 -17.90 -0.96 -8.13
CA LEU A 25 -18.12 -0.97 -9.57
C LEU A 25 -19.60 -1.11 -9.94
N ARG A 26 -20.37 -1.90 -9.21
CA ARG A 26 -21.83 -2.01 -9.40
C ARG A 26 -22.54 -0.71 -9.02
N ASP A 27 -22.26 -0.18 -7.86
CA ASP A 27 -22.91 1.01 -7.32
C ASP A 27 -22.53 2.27 -8.13
N GLY A 28 -21.26 2.39 -8.55
CA GLY A 28 -20.77 3.50 -9.37
C GLY A 28 -21.23 3.45 -10.83
N GLY A 29 -21.64 2.29 -11.34
CA GLY A 29 -22.24 2.12 -12.65
C GLY A 29 -23.74 2.47 -12.71
N GLN A 30 -24.39 2.57 -11.58
CA GLN A 30 -25.78 3.06 -11.47
C GLN A 30 -25.74 4.57 -11.33
N ARG A 31 -26.24 5.32 -12.34
CA ARG A 31 -26.44 6.76 -12.21
C ARG A 31 -27.34 7.02 -11.01
N PRO A 32 -26.95 7.88 -10.06
CA PRO A 32 -27.82 8.26 -8.96
C PRO A 32 -29.09 8.86 -9.55
N SER A 33 -30.25 8.37 -9.09
CA SER A 33 -31.54 8.99 -9.37
C SER A 33 -31.47 10.46 -8.98
N ALA A 34 -32.00 11.36 -9.82
CA ALA A 34 -31.81 12.81 -9.84
C ALA A 34 -32.22 13.59 -8.55
N ASN A 35 -32.54 12.93 -7.44
CA ASN A 35 -33.04 13.52 -6.21
C ASN A 35 -32.21 13.36 -4.95
N VAL A 36 -30.95 12.83 -5.05
CA VAL A 36 -30.04 12.82 -3.92
C VAL A 36 -28.96 13.87 -4.19
N MET A 37 -29.00 14.98 -3.47
CA MET A 37 -27.89 15.93 -3.36
C MET A 37 -26.71 15.19 -2.71
N LEU A 38 -25.88 14.53 -3.53
CA LEU A 38 -24.61 13.96 -3.11
C LEU A 38 -23.68 15.13 -2.78
N SER A 39 -23.18 15.16 -1.55
CA SER A 39 -22.05 16.01 -1.21
C SER A 39 -20.91 15.72 -2.19
N ARG A 40 -20.20 16.76 -2.64
CA ARG A 40 -19.11 16.68 -3.64
C ARG A 40 -17.98 15.67 -3.30
N ASP A 41 -18.04 15.06 -2.14
CA ASP A 41 -17.00 14.16 -1.60
C ASP A 41 -17.33 12.66 -1.74
N ASP A 42 -18.57 12.30 -2.10
CA ASP A 42 -19.02 10.89 -2.15
C ASP A 42 -19.22 10.33 -3.57
N SER A 43 -19.10 11.14 -4.61
CA SER A 43 -19.14 10.62 -5.98
C SER A 43 -17.80 9.94 -6.29
N LEU A 44 -17.81 8.63 -6.40
CA LEU A 44 -16.71 7.88 -7.06
C LEU A 44 -16.51 8.53 -8.44
N SER A 45 -15.39 9.21 -8.62
CA SER A 45 -15.09 9.84 -9.92
C SER A 45 -15.02 8.75 -10.99
N ALA A 46 -15.44 9.06 -12.22
CA ALA A 46 -15.33 8.13 -13.35
C ALA A 46 -13.89 7.57 -13.47
N SER A 47 -12.89 8.42 -13.24
CA SER A 47 -11.49 8.04 -13.21
C SER A 47 -11.15 6.99 -12.13
N LEU A 48 -11.77 7.05 -10.96
CA LEU A 48 -11.57 6.02 -9.92
C LEU A 48 -12.18 4.70 -10.34
N LEU A 49 -13.39 4.73 -10.89
CA LEU A 49 -14.05 3.50 -11.40
C LEU A 49 -13.27 2.84 -12.50
N ASP A 50 -12.71 3.61 -13.45
CA ASP A 50 -11.88 3.09 -14.53
C ASP A 50 -10.61 2.42 -14.01
N LYS A 51 -9.97 3.01 -12.99
CA LYS A 51 -8.81 2.42 -12.35
C LYS A 51 -9.14 1.18 -11.52
N LEU A 52 -10.31 1.12 -10.87
CA LEU A 52 -10.77 -0.08 -10.18
C LEU A 52 -11.03 -1.23 -11.17
N ARG A 53 -11.60 -0.94 -12.36
CA ARG A 53 -11.75 -1.92 -13.44
C ARG A 53 -10.37 -2.43 -13.91
N LEU A 54 -9.44 -1.51 -14.15
CA LEU A 54 -8.08 -1.86 -14.59
C LEU A 54 -7.37 -2.78 -13.58
N VAL A 55 -7.52 -2.53 -12.28
CA VAL A 55 -6.97 -3.41 -11.23
C VAL A 55 -7.62 -4.79 -11.27
N THR A 56 -8.94 -4.86 -11.47
CA THR A 56 -9.65 -6.14 -11.58
C THR A 56 -9.18 -6.93 -12.81
N GLU A 57 -8.98 -6.25 -13.94
CA GLU A 57 -8.46 -6.85 -15.17
C GLU A 57 -7.01 -7.31 -15.02
N ALA A 58 -6.14 -6.49 -14.39
CA ALA A 58 -4.75 -6.86 -14.12
C ALA A 58 -4.67 -8.09 -13.20
N ARG A 59 -5.51 -8.13 -12.15
CA ARG A 59 -5.60 -9.29 -11.26
C ARG A 59 -6.08 -10.54 -12.02
N GLN A 60 -7.09 -10.41 -12.86
CA GLN A 60 -7.58 -11.52 -13.68
C GLN A 60 -6.49 -12.04 -14.64
N PHE A 61 -5.76 -11.13 -15.28
CA PHE A 61 -4.61 -11.48 -16.14
C PHE A 61 -3.52 -12.21 -15.35
N ALA A 62 -3.19 -11.74 -14.14
CA ALA A 62 -2.21 -12.39 -13.26
C ALA A 62 -2.59 -13.85 -12.99
N VAL A 63 -3.85 -14.11 -12.67
CA VAL A 63 -4.33 -15.47 -12.36
C VAL A 63 -4.40 -16.34 -13.63
N THR A 64 -4.94 -15.81 -14.73
CA THR A 64 -5.27 -16.66 -15.91
C THR A 64 -4.13 -16.83 -16.90
N ALA A 65 -3.26 -15.81 -17.05
CA ALA A 65 -2.18 -15.81 -18.02
C ALA A 65 -0.80 -16.03 -17.38
N LEU A 66 -0.61 -15.58 -16.13
CA LEU A 66 0.67 -15.72 -15.42
C LEU A 66 0.63 -16.80 -14.34
N GLU A 67 -0.52 -17.42 -14.09
CA GLU A 67 -0.73 -18.50 -13.10
C GLU A 67 -0.30 -18.08 -11.66
N LEU A 68 -0.44 -16.78 -11.33
CA LEU A 68 -0.09 -16.27 -10.01
C LEU A 68 -1.20 -16.58 -8.99
N ASP A 69 -0.79 -16.86 -7.75
CA ASP A 69 -1.73 -16.95 -6.62
C ASP A 69 -2.11 -15.54 -6.16
N ALA A 70 -3.30 -15.10 -6.51
CA ALA A 70 -3.78 -13.79 -6.12
C ALA A 70 -4.54 -13.81 -4.78
N GLY A 71 -4.93 -14.97 -4.25
CA GLY A 71 -5.79 -15.07 -3.06
C GLY A 71 -6.94 -14.06 -3.12
N GLU A 72 -7.15 -13.31 -2.06
CA GLU A 72 -8.11 -12.19 -1.97
C GLU A 72 -7.43 -10.81 -2.11
N SER A 73 -6.14 -10.74 -2.43
CA SER A 73 -5.42 -9.48 -2.62
C SER A 73 -6.03 -8.66 -3.75
N PHE A 74 -6.16 -7.35 -3.55
CA PHE A 74 -6.76 -6.38 -4.48
C PHE A 74 -8.24 -6.64 -4.84
N THR A 75 -8.99 -7.40 -4.04
CA THR A 75 -10.46 -7.50 -4.14
C THR A 75 -11.18 -6.41 -3.35
N GLN A 76 -10.46 -5.75 -2.44
CA GLN A 76 -10.98 -4.72 -1.55
C GLN A 76 -10.27 -3.40 -1.82
N TYR A 77 -11.00 -2.29 -1.69
CA TYR A 77 -10.46 -0.93 -1.75
C TYR A 77 -10.55 -0.27 -0.38
N SER A 78 -9.49 0.43 0.04
CA SER A 78 -9.48 1.22 1.27
C SER A 78 -9.06 2.66 1.01
N ARG A 79 -9.92 3.62 1.38
CA ARG A 79 -9.61 5.05 1.32
C ARG A 79 -8.78 5.46 2.53
N LEU A 80 -7.65 6.09 2.27
CA LEU A 80 -6.78 6.67 3.30
C LEU A 80 -7.05 8.16 3.45
N ASP A 81 -6.87 8.69 4.66
CA ASP A 81 -7.05 10.12 4.96
C ASP A 81 -5.81 10.96 4.58
N ARG A 82 -4.78 10.34 3.99
CA ARG A 82 -3.50 10.98 3.65
C ARG A 82 -2.95 10.46 2.32
N ASP A 83 -2.12 11.27 1.66
CA ASP A 83 -1.56 10.97 0.34
C ASP A 83 -0.32 10.05 0.38
N THR A 84 0.21 9.77 1.55
CA THR A 84 1.34 8.86 1.77
C THR A 84 0.96 7.86 2.85
N LEU A 85 1.07 6.58 2.53
CA LEU A 85 0.73 5.51 3.48
C LEU A 85 1.79 5.39 4.56
N VAL A 86 3.05 5.25 4.17
CA VAL A 86 4.19 4.99 5.03
C VAL A 86 5.44 5.70 4.51
N LEU A 87 6.31 6.16 5.42
CA LEU A 87 7.65 6.56 5.07
C LEU A 87 8.59 5.38 5.29
N VAL A 88 9.38 5.06 4.28
CA VAL A 88 10.39 4.00 4.33
C VAL A 88 11.76 4.61 4.50
N LEU A 89 12.44 4.16 5.53
CA LEU A 89 13.81 4.54 5.86
C LEU A 89 14.75 3.40 5.53
N SER A 90 15.74 3.68 4.70
CA SER A 90 16.87 2.81 4.40
C SER A 90 18.17 3.51 4.80
N ALA A 91 19.16 2.75 5.23
CA ALA A 91 20.46 3.30 5.60
C ALA A 91 21.59 2.38 5.15
N ALA A 92 22.76 2.98 4.90
CA ALA A 92 23.99 2.28 4.58
C ALA A 92 25.15 2.84 5.41
N TYR A 93 26.16 2.01 5.64
CA TYR A 93 27.41 2.46 6.23
C TYR A 93 28.19 3.29 5.21
N ARG A 94 28.80 4.42 5.64
CA ARG A 94 29.57 5.30 4.74
C ARG A 94 30.91 4.77 4.31
N ASP A 95 31.48 3.87 5.11
CA ASP A 95 32.82 3.33 4.96
C ASP A 95 32.88 1.99 4.22
N ARG A 96 31.71 1.42 3.89
CA ARG A 96 31.61 0.11 3.21
C ARG A 96 30.28 -0.08 2.48
N LEU A 97 30.28 -0.95 1.47
CA LEU A 97 29.08 -1.31 0.70
C LEU A 97 28.19 -2.30 1.47
N GLU A 98 27.67 -1.84 2.60
CA GLU A 98 26.81 -2.64 3.47
C GLU A 98 25.60 -1.83 3.90
N ARG A 99 24.40 -2.44 3.79
CA ARG A 99 23.16 -1.84 4.24
C ARG A 99 22.97 -2.09 5.73
N LYS A 100 22.43 -1.10 6.44
CA LYS A 100 21.88 -1.29 7.77
C LYS A 100 20.64 -2.18 7.67
N THR A 101 20.56 -3.18 8.55
CA THR A 101 19.38 -4.04 8.66
C THR A 101 18.71 -3.88 10.01
N TRP A 102 17.41 -4.15 10.05
CA TRP A 102 16.59 -4.17 11.28
C TRP A 102 15.96 -5.55 11.41
N TRP A 103 16.03 -6.09 12.60
CA TRP A 103 15.36 -7.33 12.92
C TRP A 103 13.96 -7.04 13.49
N PHE A 104 12.97 -7.77 13.01
CA PHE A 104 11.59 -7.70 13.48
C PHE A 104 11.13 -9.09 13.93
N PRO A 105 10.40 -9.19 15.05
CA PRO A 105 9.73 -10.43 15.42
C PRO A 105 8.79 -10.88 14.29
N VAL A 106 8.73 -12.17 14.03
CA VAL A 106 7.88 -12.83 13.03
C VAL A 106 8.41 -12.72 11.59
N VAL A 107 8.72 -11.52 11.09
CA VAL A 107 9.11 -11.31 9.68
C VAL A 107 10.62 -11.34 9.43
N GLY A 108 11.45 -11.32 10.51
CA GLY A 108 12.89 -11.45 10.38
C GLY A 108 13.64 -10.14 10.10
N THR A 109 14.69 -10.19 9.28
CA THR A 109 15.62 -9.08 9.06
C THR A 109 15.38 -8.41 7.72
N PHE A 110 15.19 -7.08 7.72
CA PHE A 110 14.97 -6.27 6.53
C PHE A 110 15.98 -5.13 6.42
N PRO A 111 16.37 -4.72 5.19
CA PRO A 111 17.27 -3.60 4.94
C PRO A 111 16.55 -2.23 4.96
N TYR A 112 15.33 -2.16 5.49
CA TYR A 112 14.55 -0.94 5.63
C TYR A 112 13.60 -1.03 6.82
N LYS A 113 13.09 0.13 7.24
CA LYS A 113 12.08 0.26 8.29
C LYS A 113 10.97 1.22 7.83
N GLY A 114 9.73 0.77 7.89
CA GLY A 114 8.55 1.59 7.56
C GLY A 114 8.05 2.37 8.77
N PHE A 115 7.56 3.59 8.56
CA PHE A 115 7.00 4.43 9.61
C PHE A 115 5.65 5.00 9.20
N PHE A 116 4.65 4.77 10.02
CA PHE A 116 3.33 5.41 9.91
C PHE A 116 3.30 6.77 10.63
N ASP A 117 4.22 7.01 11.58
CA ASP A 117 4.48 8.30 12.20
C ASP A 117 5.61 9.01 11.47
N PHE A 118 5.27 10.07 10.74
CA PHE A 118 6.24 10.78 9.90
C PHE A 118 7.23 11.61 10.71
N ASP A 119 6.84 12.05 11.90
CA ASP A 119 7.76 12.78 12.78
C ASP A 119 8.75 11.82 13.45
N GLU A 120 8.32 10.61 13.83
CA GLU A 120 9.24 9.57 14.27
C GLU A 120 10.22 9.16 13.15
N ALA A 121 9.73 9.05 11.91
CA ALA A 121 10.57 8.76 10.75
C ALA A 121 11.68 9.80 10.56
N ARG A 122 11.33 11.09 10.63
CA ARG A 122 12.28 12.19 10.49
C ARG A 122 13.30 12.21 11.63
N ARG A 123 12.84 12.08 12.88
CA ARG A 123 13.74 11.99 14.05
C ARG A 123 14.71 10.81 13.94
N THR A 124 14.22 9.64 13.48
CA THR A 124 15.07 8.46 13.29
C THR A 124 16.10 8.69 12.19
N ARG A 125 15.70 9.28 11.05
CA ARG A 125 16.63 9.68 9.98
C ARG A 125 17.73 10.58 10.51
N ASP A 126 17.37 11.64 11.23
CA ASP A 126 18.32 12.65 11.69
C ASP A 126 19.32 12.07 12.73
N ALA A 127 18.83 11.20 13.61
CA ALA A 127 19.69 10.49 14.57
C ALA A 127 20.68 9.57 13.85
N MET A 128 20.21 8.77 12.86
CA MET A 128 21.10 7.89 12.11
C MET A 128 22.12 8.64 11.25
N MET A 129 21.74 9.79 10.68
CA MET A 129 22.68 10.66 9.98
C MET A 129 23.77 11.20 10.93
N ALA A 130 23.40 11.57 12.17
CA ALA A 130 24.35 11.99 13.22
C ALA A 130 25.27 10.82 13.65
N ASP A 131 24.77 9.58 13.64
CA ASP A 131 25.53 8.37 13.92
C ASP A 131 26.43 7.94 12.74
N GLY A 132 26.49 8.73 11.66
CA GLY A 132 27.41 8.50 10.56
C GLY A 132 26.91 7.55 9.46
N PHE A 133 25.60 7.29 9.37
CA PHE A 133 25.01 6.55 8.26
C PHE A 133 24.64 7.47 7.09
N ASP A 134 24.66 6.92 5.87
CA ASP A 134 23.95 7.49 4.74
C ASP A 134 22.51 6.99 4.79
N VAL A 135 21.55 7.94 4.83
CA VAL A 135 20.14 7.61 5.09
C VAL A 135 19.25 8.15 3.99
N THR A 136 18.35 7.30 3.49
CA THR A 136 17.27 7.68 2.59
C THR A 136 15.95 7.53 3.32
N LEU A 137 15.10 8.54 3.24
CA LEU A 137 13.73 8.52 3.74
C LEU A 137 12.80 8.96 2.63
N GLY A 138 11.90 8.08 2.20
CA GLY A 138 10.99 8.37 1.10
C GLY A 138 9.59 7.81 1.33
N PRO A 139 8.58 8.34 0.62
CA PRO A 139 7.24 7.82 0.67
C PRO A 139 7.15 6.45 -0.02
N SER A 140 6.32 5.57 0.53
CA SER A 140 5.83 4.39 -0.18
C SER A 140 4.32 4.51 -0.35
N SER A 141 3.85 4.26 -1.55
CA SER A 141 2.43 4.22 -1.89
C SER A 141 1.81 2.84 -1.69
N ALA A 142 2.64 1.81 -1.68
CA ALA A 142 2.24 0.42 -1.45
C ALA A 142 2.75 -0.05 -0.09
N PHE A 143 2.00 -0.91 0.53
CA PHE A 143 2.35 -1.66 1.72
C PHE A 143 1.91 -3.09 1.48
N SER A 144 2.87 -3.99 1.38
CA SER A 144 2.61 -5.42 1.29
C SER A 144 2.83 -6.06 2.66
N THR A 145 1.93 -6.93 3.04
CA THR A 145 2.06 -7.76 4.23
C THR A 145 2.82 -9.06 3.94
N LEU A 146 3.50 -9.14 2.79
CA LEU A 146 4.26 -10.30 2.32
C LEU A 146 3.38 -11.58 2.27
N GLY A 147 2.14 -11.45 1.82
CA GLY A 147 1.20 -12.57 1.69
C GLY A 147 0.58 -13.05 3.01
N TRP A 148 0.94 -12.44 4.16
CA TRP A 148 0.35 -12.80 5.46
C TRP A 148 -1.10 -12.35 5.62
N PHE A 149 -1.48 -11.28 4.92
CA PHE A 149 -2.85 -10.78 4.85
C PHE A 149 -3.17 -10.44 3.39
N ASN A 150 -4.43 -10.54 3.03
CA ASN A 150 -4.88 -10.11 1.70
C ASN A 150 -4.86 -8.59 1.62
N ASP A 151 -3.90 -8.04 0.86
CA ASP A 151 -3.66 -6.60 0.80
C ASP A 151 -4.79 -5.88 0.04
N PRO A 152 -5.44 -4.87 0.66
CA PRO A 152 -6.41 -4.06 -0.05
C PRO A 152 -5.72 -3.08 -1.00
N LEU A 153 -6.36 -2.76 -2.10
CA LEU A 153 -5.99 -1.60 -2.90
C LEU A 153 -6.23 -0.33 -2.09
N VAL A 154 -5.18 0.46 -1.87
CA VAL A 154 -5.31 1.71 -1.11
C VAL A 154 -5.39 2.94 -2.02
N SER A 155 -6.01 4.02 -1.53
CA SER A 155 -6.22 5.24 -2.31
C SER A 155 -4.92 5.93 -2.76
N THR A 156 -3.79 5.69 -2.12
CA THR A 156 -2.47 6.18 -2.53
C THR A 156 -1.96 5.46 -3.78
N THR A 157 -2.12 4.14 -3.84
CA THR A 157 -1.72 3.32 -5.00
C THR A 157 -2.55 3.66 -6.24
N ILE A 158 -3.87 3.85 -6.07
CA ILE A 158 -4.76 4.11 -7.21
C ILE A 158 -4.55 5.49 -7.83
N LYS A 159 -3.88 6.42 -7.15
CA LYS A 159 -3.53 7.75 -7.68
C LYS A 159 -2.38 7.72 -8.70
N THR A 160 -1.61 6.65 -8.76
CA THR A 160 -0.53 6.51 -9.75
C THR A 160 -1.09 6.41 -11.17
N ASP A 161 -0.24 6.57 -12.19
CA ASP A 161 -0.64 6.33 -13.58
C ASP A 161 -1.01 4.87 -13.81
N SER A 162 -1.69 4.57 -14.92
CA SER A 162 -2.22 3.24 -15.21
C SER A 162 -1.13 2.18 -15.34
N VAL A 163 0.02 2.51 -15.92
CA VAL A 163 1.13 1.56 -16.10
C VAL A 163 1.75 1.22 -14.75
N THR A 164 2.05 2.23 -13.94
CA THR A 164 2.57 2.07 -12.58
C THR A 164 1.59 1.27 -11.72
N LEU A 165 0.29 1.54 -11.83
CA LEU A 165 -0.75 0.83 -11.09
C LEU A 165 -0.76 -0.67 -11.42
N VAL A 166 -0.78 -1.03 -12.72
CA VAL A 166 -0.75 -2.43 -13.17
C VAL A 166 0.53 -3.11 -12.72
N ASN A 167 1.68 -2.46 -12.91
CA ASN A 167 2.96 -3.01 -12.46
C ASN A 167 2.98 -3.28 -10.95
N THR A 168 2.43 -2.35 -10.14
CA THR A 168 2.34 -2.55 -8.69
C THR A 168 1.46 -3.75 -8.35
N VAL A 169 0.27 -3.88 -8.97
CA VAL A 169 -0.62 -5.02 -8.72
C VAL A 169 0.07 -6.34 -9.07
N LEU A 170 0.69 -6.44 -10.25
CA LEU A 170 1.39 -7.67 -10.66
C LEU A 170 2.58 -7.97 -9.75
N HIS A 171 3.35 -6.96 -9.34
CA HIS A 171 4.49 -7.10 -8.44
C HIS A 171 4.08 -7.64 -7.07
N GLU A 172 3.03 -7.08 -6.47
CA GLU A 172 2.55 -7.55 -5.16
C GLU A 172 1.95 -8.97 -5.24
N LEU A 173 1.30 -9.32 -6.34
CA LEU A 173 0.79 -10.68 -6.54
C LEU A 173 1.91 -11.72 -6.73
N LEU A 174 3.07 -11.32 -7.27
CA LEU A 174 4.26 -12.18 -7.29
C LEU A 174 4.71 -12.59 -5.89
N HIS A 175 4.63 -11.68 -4.91
CA HIS A 175 4.97 -11.99 -3.53
C HIS A 175 4.06 -13.05 -2.91
N ASN A 176 2.79 -13.12 -3.29
CA ASN A 176 1.88 -14.18 -2.82
C ASN A 176 2.24 -15.56 -3.38
N THR A 177 2.91 -15.61 -4.53
CA THR A 177 3.21 -16.86 -5.24
C THR A 177 4.57 -17.43 -4.85
N PHE A 178 5.57 -16.58 -4.60
CA PHE A 178 6.97 -17.00 -4.50
C PHE A 178 7.63 -16.74 -3.13
N PHE A 179 6.89 -16.24 -2.11
CA PHE A 179 7.46 -15.96 -0.79
C PHE A 179 6.64 -16.49 0.37
#